data_87e29e22e126d025ba4c336edf98c853
#
_entry.id   87e29e22e126d025ba4c336edf98c853
#
_cell.length_a   1.000
_cell.length_b   1.000
_cell.length_c   1.000
_cell.angle_alpha   90.00
_cell.angle_beta   90.00
_cell.angle_gamma   90.00
#
_symmetry.space_group_name_H-M   'P 1'
#
loop_
_entity.id
_entity.type
_entity.pdbx_description
1 polymer ?
#
loop_
_entity_poly.entity_id
_entity_poly.type
_entity_poly.pdbx_seq_one_letter_code
_entity_poly.pdbx_strand_id
1 'polypeptide(L)'
;MLSDRLKSRGLIASISCLIAGLAFIVQAALPGTAYAARYAMLIIATTGVFGGLPPLCAWVGDNVRTTTAGSLSTALNIAFSGPGQIIGVWIYRAQDAPFYRLGHAINAAFILMSGLLSFCLMLYYRRLNKKMVGTSEQRWMA
;
A
#
# COMPACT_ATOMS: atom_id res chain seq x y z
N MET A 1 3.26 19.02 0.19
CA MET A 1 2.73 17.94 -0.66
C MET A 1 1.28 17.62 -0.27
N LEU A 2 0.49 16.89 -1.11
CA LEU A 2 -0.94 16.67 -0.86
C LEU A 2 -1.20 15.98 0.48
N SER A 3 -0.33 15.03 0.85
CA SER A 3 -0.34 14.28 2.10
C SER A 3 -0.23 15.16 3.35
N ASP A 4 0.58 16.21 3.29
CA ASP A 4 0.81 17.11 4.42
C ASP A 4 -0.34 18.11 4.58
N ARG A 5 -0.99 18.49 3.48
CA ARG A 5 -2.18 19.38 3.49
C ARG A 5 -3.41 18.68 4.09
N LEU A 6 -3.58 17.39 3.86
CA LEU A 6 -4.73 16.63 4.36
C LEU A 6 -4.52 16.07 5.78
N LYS A 7 -3.31 16.17 6.36
CA LYS A 7 -2.95 15.66 7.69
C LYS A 7 -3.42 14.21 7.95
N SER A 8 -3.58 13.40 6.89
CA SER A 8 -4.01 12.01 6.98
C SER A 8 -3.26 11.13 5.99
N ARG A 9 -2.03 10.77 6.36
CA ARG A 9 -1.13 9.96 5.54
C ARG A 9 -1.67 8.55 5.32
N GLY A 10 -2.33 7.98 6.33
CA GLY A 10 -2.96 6.67 6.25
C GLY A 10 -4.09 6.60 5.22
N LEU A 11 -4.88 7.68 5.09
CA LEU A 11 -5.95 7.75 4.09
C LEU A 11 -5.40 7.73 2.66
N ILE A 12 -4.34 8.50 2.40
CA ILE A 12 -3.73 8.58 1.07
C ILE A 12 -3.10 7.24 0.69
N ALA A 13 -2.38 6.60 1.60
CA ALA A 13 -1.84 5.28 1.39
C ALA A 13 -2.94 4.26 1.07
N SER A 14 -4.05 4.26 1.83
CA SER A 14 -5.19 3.38 1.60
C SER A 14 -5.86 3.60 0.24
N ILE A 15 -6.08 4.85 -0.15
CA ILE A 15 -6.68 5.19 -1.45
C ILE A 15 -5.74 4.76 -2.60
N SER A 16 -4.44 5.00 -2.48
CA SER A 16 -3.45 4.58 -3.48
C SER A 16 -3.45 3.06 -3.65
N CYS A 17 -3.50 2.30 -2.56
CA CYS A 17 -3.63 0.85 -2.60
C CYS A 17 -4.95 0.38 -3.23
N LEU A 18 -6.06 1.06 -2.95
CA LEU A 18 -7.35 0.74 -3.57
C LEU A 18 -7.32 0.94 -5.09
N ILE A 19 -6.79 2.07 -5.55
CA ILE A 19 -6.65 2.36 -6.99
C ILE A 19 -5.77 1.29 -7.66
N ALA A 20 -4.63 0.98 -7.06
CA ALA A 20 -3.72 -0.03 -7.60
C ALA A 20 -4.35 -1.43 -7.61
N GLY A 21 -5.02 -1.83 -6.54
CA GLY A 21 -5.70 -3.12 -6.43
C GLY A 21 -6.82 -3.28 -7.45
N LEU A 22 -7.65 -2.26 -7.64
CA LEU A 22 -8.70 -2.24 -8.67
C LEU A 22 -8.10 -2.34 -10.07
N ALA A 23 -7.01 -1.62 -10.35
CA ALA A 23 -6.33 -1.72 -11.64
C ALA A 23 -5.80 -3.13 -11.91
N PHE A 24 -5.26 -3.84 -10.91
CA PHE A 24 -4.86 -5.24 -11.04
C PHE A 24 -6.04 -6.19 -11.24
N ILE A 25 -7.20 -5.96 -10.60
CA ILE A 25 -8.41 -6.75 -10.84
C ILE A 25 -8.86 -6.60 -12.29
N VAL A 26 -8.94 -5.36 -12.77
CA VAL A 26 -9.31 -5.09 -14.18
C VAL A 26 -8.30 -5.74 -15.12
N GLN A 27 -7.01 -5.67 -14.81
CA GLN A 27 -5.95 -6.32 -15.58
C GLN A 27 -6.14 -7.84 -15.67
N ALA A 28 -6.56 -8.50 -14.59
CA ALA A 28 -6.83 -9.93 -14.57
C ALA A 28 -8.08 -10.30 -15.38
N ALA A 29 -9.06 -9.40 -15.47
CA ALA A 29 -10.33 -9.61 -16.17
C ALA A 29 -10.25 -9.31 -17.68
N LEU A 30 -9.32 -8.44 -18.11
CA LEU A 30 -9.20 -8.01 -19.50
C LEU A 30 -8.79 -9.18 -20.44
N PRO A 31 -9.38 -9.24 -21.66
CA PRO A 31 -8.95 -10.20 -22.68
C PRO A 31 -7.54 -9.90 -23.16
N GLY A 32 -6.82 -10.94 -23.58
CA GLY A 32 -5.42 -10.84 -24.02
C GLY A 32 -5.19 -9.98 -25.26
N THR A 33 -6.23 -9.75 -26.05
CA THR A 33 -6.18 -8.93 -27.27
C THR A 33 -6.25 -7.42 -27.00
N ALA A 34 -6.66 -7.03 -25.79
CA ALA A 34 -6.82 -5.62 -25.40
C ALA A 34 -5.49 -5.00 -24.91
N TYR A 35 -4.44 -5.01 -25.73
CA TYR A 35 -3.09 -4.58 -25.35
C TYR A 35 -3.03 -3.15 -24.78
N ALA A 36 -3.69 -2.20 -25.42
CA ALA A 36 -3.69 -0.80 -24.99
C ALA A 36 -4.35 -0.63 -23.60
N ALA A 37 -5.49 -1.28 -23.37
CA ALA A 37 -6.18 -1.24 -22.09
C ALA A 37 -5.34 -1.90 -20.98
N ARG A 38 -4.73 -3.05 -21.27
CA ARG A 38 -3.84 -3.74 -20.34
C ARG A 38 -2.63 -2.89 -19.97
N TYR A 39 -2.02 -2.24 -20.95
CA TYR A 39 -0.90 -1.34 -20.70
C TYR A 39 -1.30 -0.14 -19.84
N ALA A 40 -2.45 0.48 -20.14
CA ALA A 40 -2.98 1.58 -19.33
C ALA A 40 -3.24 1.16 -17.88
N MET A 41 -3.83 -0.01 -17.64
CA MET A 41 -4.07 -0.53 -16.29
C MET A 41 -2.77 -0.81 -15.54
N LEU A 42 -1.71 -1.28 -16.20
CA LEU A 42 -0.39 -1.45 -15.59
C LEU A 42 0.21 -0.12 -15.15
N ILE A 43 0.09 0.93 -15.97
CA ILE A 43 0.56 2.28 -15.60
C ILE A 43 -0.18 2.77 -14.35
N ILE A 44 -1.52 2.63 -14.33
CA ILE A 44 -2.34 3.05 -13.18
C ILE A 44 -1.97 2.25 -11.93
N ALA A 45 -1.83 0.92 -12.04
CA ALA A 45 -1.44 0.07 -10.94
C ALA A 45 -0.07 0.45 -10.37
N THR A 46 0.92 0.61 -11.23
CA THR A 46 2.29 0.98 -10.84
C THR A 46 2.32 2.37 -10.19
N THR A 47 1.63 3.34 -10.79
CA THR A 47 1.53 4.70 -10.24
C THR A 47 0.87 4.68 -8.85
N GLY A 48 -0.18 3.88 -8.67
CA GLY A 48 -0.86 3.74 -7.38
C GLY A 48 0.06 3.13 -6.32
N VAL A 49 0.78 2.05 -6.63
CA VAL A 49 1.71 1.39 -5.70
C VAL A 49 2.84 2.35 -5.29
N PHE A 50 3.55 2.91 -6.27
CA PHE A 50 4.67 3.81 -5.99
C PHE A 50 4.24 5.15 -5.41
N GLY A 51 3.06 5.65 -5.76
CA GLY A 51 2.49 6.87 -5.18
C GLY A 51 2.08 6.70 -3.71
N GLY A 52 1.70 5.49 -3.29
CA GLY A 52 1.33 5.17 -1.92
C GLY A 52 2.52 4.87 -0.99
N LEU A 53 3.67 4.49 -1.54
CA LEU A 53 4.84 4.09 -0.76
C LEU A 53 5.45 5.21 0.10
N PRO A 54 5.74 6.43 -0.44
CA PRO A 54 6.30 7.51 0.36
C PRO A 54 5.39 7.96 1.53
N PRO A 55 4.06 8.17 1.34
CA PRO A 55 3.18 8.49 2.47
C PRO A 55 3.12 7.37 3.50
N LEU A 56 3.20 6.10 3.10
CA LEU A 56 3.21 4.97 4.02
C LEU A 56 4.48 4.95 4.88
N CYS A 57 5.65 5.10 4.26
CA CYS A 57 6.92 5.16 4.98
C CYS A 57 6.99 6.36 5.94
N ALA A 58 6.53 7.52 5.49
CA ALA A 58 6.46 8.71 6.33
C ALA A 58 5.48 8.52 7.51
N TRP A 59 4.34 7.86 7.27
CA TRP A 59 3.35 7.57 8.32
C TRP A 59 3.90 6.64 9.40
N VAL A 60 4.67 5.63 9.02
CA VAL A 60 5.39 4.76 9.97
C VAL A 60 6.35 5.61 10.81
N GLY A 61 7.17 6.47 10.17
CA GLY A 61 8.11 7.34 10.85
C GLY A 61 7.47 8.30 11.85
N ASP A 62 6.32 8.89 11.50
CA ASP A 62 5.61 9.84 12.36
C ASP A 62 5.00 9.20 13.61
N ASN A 63 4.71 7.90 13.55
CA ASN A 63 4.10 7.16 14.65
C ASN A 63 5.12 6.46 15.56
N VAL A 64 6.40 6.72 15.33
CA VAL A 64 7.48 6.18 16.17
C VAL A 64 7.88 7.21 17.22
N ARG A 65 7.91 6.79 18.48
CA ARG A 65 8.16 7.69 19.63
C ARG A 65 9.64 7.80 20.02
N THR A 66 10.48 6.87 19.59
CA THR A 66 11.91 6.83 19.91
C THR A 66 12.76 6.62 18.68
N THR A 67 13.97 7.19 18.68
CA THR A 67 14.92 7.03 17.56
C THR A 67 15.24 5.57 17.30
N THR A 68 15.41 4.77 18.36
CA THR A 68 15.68 3.33 18.25
C THR A 68 14.53 2.57 17.59
N ALA A 69 13.29 2.88 17.96
CA ALA A 69 12.12 2.27 17.34
C ALA A 69 11.97 2.70 15.87
N GLY A 70 12.37 3.93 15.53
CA GLY A 70 12.41 4.43 14.15
C GLY A 70 13.37 3.64 13.28
N SER A 71 14.58 3.47 13.75
CA SER A 71 15.59 2.67 13.05
C SER A 71 15.15 1.21 12.90
N LEU A 72 14.58 0.63 13.95
CA LEU A 72 14.07 -0.75 13.91
C LEU A 72 12.91 -0.90 12.91
N SER A 73 11.94 0.01 12.91
CA SER A 73 10.79 -0.05 12.00
C SER A 73 11.23 0.07 10.54
N THR A 74 12.21 0.93 10.25
CA THR A 74 12.79 1.08 8.90
C THR A 74 13.54 -0.18 8.50
N ALA A 75 14.35 -0.74 9.38
CA ALA A 75 15.08 -1.98 9.13
C ALA A 75 14.14 -3.17 8.85
N LEU A 76 13.07 -3.31 9.63
CA LEU A 76 12.05 -4.33 9.41
C LEU A 76 11.33 -4.15 8.08
N ASN A 77 11.00 -2.92 7.72
CA ASN A 77 10.37 -2.62 6.42
C ASN A 77 11.24 -3.09 5.26
N ILE A 78 12.54 -2.78 5.30
CA ILE A 78 13.50 -3.21 4.28
C ILE A 78 13.66 -4.74 4.30
N ALA A 79 13.79 -5.34 5.48
CA ALA A 79 13.96 -6.79 5.62
C ALA A 79 12.78 -7.59 5.04
N PHE A 80 11.54 -7.13 5.25
CA PHE A 80 10.36 -7.80 4.69
C PHE A 80 10.10 -7.47 3.22
N SER A 81 10.62 -6.35 2.70
CA SER A 81 10.46 -6.01 1.28
C SER A 81 11.21 -6.96 0.35
N GLY A 82 12.39 -7.45 0.74
CA GLY A 82 13.20 -8.38 -0.06
C GLY A 82 12.47 -9.67 -0.41
N PRO A 83 12.02 -10.47 0.57
CA PRO A 83 11.21 -11.66 0.33
C PRO A 83 9.95 -11.37 -0.48
N GLY A 84 9.27 -10.23 -0.22
CA GLY A 84 8.10 -9.80 -0.98
C GLY A 84 8.39 -9.58 -2.48
N GLN A 85 9.53 -9.00 -2.81
CA GLN A 85 9.95 -8.82 -4.21
C GLN A 85 10.23 -10.16 -4.90
N ILE A 86 10.90 -11.09 -4.22
CA ILE A 86 11.17 -12.43 -4.76
C ILE A 86 9.84 -13.14 -5.06
N ILE A 87 8.92 -13.17 -4.09
CA ILE A 87 7.60 -13.77 -4.26
C ILE A 87 6.86 -13.09 -5.44
N GLY A 88 6.93 -11.76 -5.54
CA GLY A 88 6.28 -10.99 -6.60
C GLY A 88 6.73 -11.36 -8.00
N VAL A 89 8.00 -11.73 -8.18
CA VAL A 89 8.52 -12.23 -9.47
C VAL A 89 8.04 -13.67 -9.76
N TRP A 90 8.06 -14.54 -8.74
CA TRP A 90 7.70 -15.95 -8.89
C TRP A 90 6.21 -16.20 -9.11
N ILE A 91 5.36 -15.25 -8.77
CA ILE A 91 3.90 -15.30 -9.02
C ILE A 91 3.59 -15.35 -10.54
N TYR A 92 4.42 -14.70 -11.37
CA TYR A 92 4.24 -14.67 -12.82
C TYR A 92 4.91 -15.87 -13.48
N ARG A 93 4.17 -16.97 -13.61
CA ARG A 93 4.67 -18.20 -14.21
C ARG A 93 4.61 -18.13 -15.73
N ALA A 94 5.62 -18.67 -16.41
CA ALA A 94 5.63 -18.76 -17.88
C ALA A 94 4.43 -19.53 -18.44
N GLN A 95 3.89 -20.46 -17.66
CA GLN A 95 2.72 -21.28 -18.03
C GLN A 95 1.42 -20.45 -18.12
N ASP A 96 1.33 -19.32 -17.45
CA ASP A 96 0.16 -18.44 -17.43
C ASP A 96 0.18 -17.40 -18.56
N ALA A 97 1.20 -17.46 -19.42
CA ALA A 97 1.28 -16.60 -20.61
C ALA A 97 0.13 -16.90 -21.58
N PRO A 98 -0.38 -15.92 -22.31
CA PRO A 98 -0.02 -14.50 -22.30
C PRO A 98 -0.82 -13.65 -21.26
N PHE A 99 -1.73 -14.26 -20.52
CA PHE A 99 -2.72 -13.53 -19.72
C PHE A 99 -2.30 -13.21 -18.31
N TYR A 100 -1.47 -14.05 -17.68
CA TYR A 100 -0.98 -13.91 -16.30
C TYR A 100 -2.07 -13.56 -15.27
N ARG A 101 -3.28 -14.10 -15.46
CA ARG A 101 -4.46 -13.78 -14.64
C ARG A 101 -4.23 -14.07 -13.15
N LEU A 102 -3.60 -15.21 -12.86
CA LEU A 102 -3.31 -15.62 -11.49
C LEU A 102 -2.34 -14.64 -10.82
N GLY A 103 -1.26 -14.24 -11.52
CA GLY A 103 -0.30 -13.26 -10.98
C GLY A 103 -0.94 -11.91 -10.67
N HIS A 104 -1.76 -11.40 -11.59
CA HIS A 104 -2.49 -10.15 -11.36
C HIS A 104 -3.51 -10.26 -10.23
N ALA A 105 -4.24 -11.39 -10.11
CA ALA A 105 -5.20 -11.61 -9.03
C ALA A 105 -4.53 -11.68 -7.65
N ILE A 106 -3.39 -12.36 -7.55
CA ILE A 106 -2.61 -12.46 -6.31
C ILE A 106 -2.09 -11.08 -5.90
N ASN A 107 -1.51 -10.31 -6.83
CA ASN A 107 -1.07 -8.96 -6.55
C ASN A 107 -2.24 -8.04 -6.12
N ALA A 108 -3.40 -8.14 -6.78
CA ALA A 108 -4.59 -7.43 -6.37
C ALA A 108 -4.98 -7.74 -4.93
N ALA A 109 -4.99 -9.03 -4.56
CA ALA A 109 -5.36 -9.47 -3.21
C ALA A 109 -4.40 -8.91 -2.15
N PHE A 110 -3.09 -8.98 -2.36
CA PHE A 110 -2.10 -8.44 -1.43
C PHE A 110 -2.18 -6.92 -1.29
N ILE A 111 -2.34 -6.19 -2.40
CA ILE A 111 -2.43 -4.73 -2.37
C ILE A 111 -3.73 -4.28 -1.69
N LEU A 112 -4.86 -4.92 -1.98
CA LEU A 112 -6.14 -4.60 -1.32
C LEU A 112 -6.10 -4.93 0.17
N MET A 113 -5.49 -6.05 0.56
CA MET A 113 -5.27 -6.40 1.97
C MET A 113 -4.40 -5.35 2.67
N SER A 114 -3.32 -4.90 2.05
CA SER A 114 -2.47 -3.82 2.58
C SER A 114 -3.25 -2.51 2.73
N GLY A 115 -4.06 -2.15 1.74
CA GLY A 115 -4.94 -0.96 1.81
C GLY A 115 -5.96 -1.05 2.94
N LEU A 116 -6.58 -2.23 3.12
CA LEU A 116 -7.54 -2.48 4.21
C LEU A 116 -6.86 -2.38 5.59
N LEU A 117 -5.70 -3.00 5.76
CA LEU A 117 -4.93 -2.92 7.01
C LEU A 117 -4.52 -1.48 7.33
N SER A 118 -4.05 -0.72 6.33
CA SER A 118 -3.72 0.70 6.50
C SER A 118 -4.94 1.52 6.91
N PHE A 119 -6.10 1.25 6.31
CA PHE A 119 -7.36 1.91 6.66
C PHE A 119 -7.81 1.57 8.09
N CYS A 120 -7.77 0.30 8.47
CA CYS A 120 -8.12 -0.15 9.82
C CYS A 120 -7.19 0.48 10.86
N LEU A 121 -5.89 0.53 10.60
CA LEU A 121 -4.90 1.14 11.49
C LEU A 121 -5.14 2.66 11.63
N MET A 122 -5.48 3.34 10.54
CA MET A 122 -5.87 4.76 10.57
C MET A 122 -7.09 4.99 11.47
N LEU A 123 -8.13 4.15 11.35
CA LEU A 123 -9.32 4.25 12.20
C LEU A 123 -8.99 3.98 13.67
N TYR A 124 -8.11 3.02 13.93
CA TYR A 124 -7.63 2.71 15.28
C TYR A 124 -6.92 3.91 15.91
N TYR A 125 -5.99 4.55 15.20
CA TYR A 125 -5.31 5.75 15.68
C TYR A 125 -6.26 6.93 15.90
N ARG A 126 -7.25 7.12 15.01
CA ARG A 126 -8.29 8.13 15.22
C ARG A 126 -9.10 7.89 16.51
N ARG A 127 -9.43 6.62 16.80
CA ARG A 127 -10.12 6.26 18.05
C ARG A 127 -9.24 6.50 19.28
N LEU A 128 -7.96 6.14 19.21
CA LEU A 128 -7.01 6.41 20.31
C LEU A 128 -6.87 7.91 20.57
N ASN A 129 -6.71 8.71 19.53
CA ASN A 129 -6.59 10.15 19.65
C ASN A 129 -7.83 10.82 20.30
N LYS A 130 -9.03 10.27 20.03
CA LYS A 130 -10.24 10.75 20.69
C LYS A 130 -10.25 10.46 22.20
N LYS A 131 -9.64 9.35 22.63
CA LYS A 131 -9.54 8.99 24.06
C LYS A 131 -8.48 9.81 24.79
N MET A 132 -7.49 10.33 24.08
CA MET A 132 -6.38 11.14 24.64
C MET A 132 -6.72 12.64 24.74
N VAL A 133 -7.96 13.05 24.51
CA VAL A 133 -8.39 14.46 24.66
C VAL A 133 -8.34 14.80 26.14
N GLY A 134 -7.39 15.68 26.51
CA GLY A 134 -7.14 16.08 27.91
C GLY A 134 -5.82 15.59 28.52
N THR A 135 -5.09 14.72 27.83
CA THR A 135 -3.76 14.24 28.27
C THR A 135 -2.66 14.96 27.49
N SER A 136 -1.56 15.30 28.16
CA SER A 136 -0.38 15.93 27.52
C SER A 136 0.43 14.99 26.61
N GLU A 137 -0.06 13.80 26.35
CA GLU A 137 0.60 12.82 25.51
C GLU A 137 0.53 13.19 24.00
N GLN A 138 1.59 12.84 23.29
CA GLN A 138 1.72 13.09 21.87
C GLN A 138 0.66 12.29 21.09
N ARG A 139 -0.14 12.97 20.26
CA ARG A 139 -1.17 12.36 19.42
C ARG A 139 -0.55 11.54 18.28
N TRP A 140 -1.21 10.46 17.95
CA TRP A 140 -0.84 9.65 16.79
C TRP A 140 -1.26 10.33 15.48
N MET A 141 -0.41 10.22 14.45
CA MET A 141 -0.80 10.67 13.11
C MET A 141 -1.72 9.63 12.46
N ALA A 142 -2.89 10.06 12.01
CA ALA A 142 -3.92 9.20 11.42
C ALA A 142 -4.03 9.37 9.89
#